data_f34a4044a7c294da8784abdef629c2b8
#
_entry.id   f34a4044a7c294da8784abdef629c2b8
#
_cell.length_a   1.000
_cell.length_b   1.000
_cell.length_c   1.000
_cell.angle_alpha   90.00
_cell.angle_beta   90.00
_cell.angle_gamma   90.00
#
_symmetry.space_group_name_H-M   'P 1'
#
loop_
_entity.id
_entity.type
_entity.pdbx_description
1 polymer ?
#
loop_
_entity_poly.entity_id
_entity_poly.type
_entity_poly.pdbx_seq_one_letter_code
_entity_poly.pdbx_strand_id
1 'polypeptide(L)'
;DGIVGKGTMREINELLEEEGHSYLKFELGDHPDPEESAHKFKWVKVEADKVPGSQGYSHFRLREDAAEAYNALREEVLALGGVITSAGAKRPLSDSKKAASRSSKSLHYTGLAFDMALDSGMNNPKKEMFVIEETEEDREWNVWCRTDNESVDIRKVTGYTYNNTRMIIEDRFFSFTELAKKHGFEGIKCRRSFKRGGSYLGAEWWHFQYEKALEPGKSTFGGELLKIYSLDECKKFAPWNDTKHCVWKESWF
;
A
#
# COMPACT_ATOMS: atom_id res chain seq x y z
N ASP A 1 3.19 -4.31 19.22
CA ASP A 1 2.24 -3.22 19.41
C ASP A 1 0.77 -3.57 19.37
N GLY A 2 0.39 -4.85 19.35
CA GLY A 2 -0.90 -5.32 19.83
C GLY A 2 -2.15 -5.03 18.99
N ILE A 3 -2.04 -4.43 17.81
CA ILE A 3 -3.21 -4.17 16.97
C ILE A 3 -3.19 -5.15 15.80
N VAL A 4 -4.15 -6.06 15.84
CA VAL A 4 -4.25 -7.16 14.89
C VAL A 4 -5.23 -6.78 13.78
N GLY A 5 -4.72 -6.47 12.59
CA GLY A 5 -5.56 -6.26 11.40
C GLY A 5 -6.32 -7.53 10.99
N LYS A 6 -7.38 -7.39 10.17
CA LYS A 6 -8.20 -8.53 9.71
C LYS A 6 -7.40 -9.65 9.04
N GLY A 7 -6.33 -9.32 8.32
CA GLY A 7 -5.44 -10.31 7.72
C GLY A 7 -4.77 -11.16 8.79
N THR A 8 -4.23 -10.51 9.82
CA THR A 8 -3.59 -11.18 10.96
C THR A 8 -4.62 -11.93 11.81
N MET A 9 -5.85 -11.39 11.99
CA MET A 9 -6.92 -12.11 12.69
C MET A 9 -7.37 -13.35 11.92
N ARG A 10 -7.47 -13.27 10.61
CA ARG A 10 -7.77 -14.43 9.78
C ARG A 10 -6.68 -15.49 9.89
N GLU A 11 -5.42 -15.10 9.86
CA GLU A 11 -4.28 -16.00 10.04
C GLU A 11 -4.23 -16.62 11.44
N ILE A 12 -4.53 -15.82 12.48
CA ILE A 12 -4.66 -16.32 13.86
C ILE A 12 -5.83 -17.32 13.96
N ASN A 13 -6.97 -17.02 13.36
CA ASN A 13 -8.12 -17.90 13.37
C ASN A 13 -7.85 -19.19 12.59
N GLU A 14 -7.17 -19.13 11.44
CA GLU A 14 -6.74 -20.30 10.68
C GLU A 14 -5.77 -21.18 11.51
N LEU A 15 -4.83 -20.56 12.25
CA LEU A 15 -3.92 -21.28 13.16
C LEU A 15 -4.67 -21.88 14.36
N LEU A 16 -5.62 -21.15 14.94
CA LEU A 16 -6.42 -21.63 16.07
C LEU A 16 -7.37 -22.78 15.66
N GLU A 17 -7.91 -22.76 14.43
CA GLU A 17 -8.68 -23.87 13.88
C GLU A 17 -7.82 -25.13 13.69
N GLU A 18 -6.59 -24.97 13.16
CA GLU A 18 -5.64 -26.07 12.99
C GLU A 18 -5.25 -26.70 14.33
N GLU A 19 -5.23 -25.91 15.42
CA GLU A 19 -4.95 -26.36 16.77
C GLU A 19 -6.20 -26.80 17.56
N GLY A 20 -7.39 -26.75 16.95
CA GLY A 20 -8.65 -27.18 17.57
C GLY A 20 -9.26 -26.21 18.59
N HIS A 21 -8.85 -24.95 18.55
CA HIS A 21 -9.41 -23.88 19.37
C HIS A 21 -10.61 -23.21 18.69
N SER A 22 -11.62 -22.83 19.48
CA SER A 22 -12.78 -22.08 18.97
C SER A 22 -12.43 -20.61 18.70
N TYR A 23 -13.02 -20.04 17.65
CA TYR A 23 -12.88 -18.63 17.29
C TYR A 23 -13.05 -17.68 18.47
N LEU A 24 -12.12 -16.76 18.63
CA LEU A 24 -12.35 -15.58 19.45
C LEU A 24 -13.42 -14.72 18.76
N LYS A 25 -14.64 -14.73 19.30
CA LYS A 25 -15.66 -13.75 18.92
C LYS A 25 -15.25 -12.41 19.47
N PHE A 26 -14.71 -11.56 18.60
CA PHE A 26 -14.66 -10.14 18.89
C PHE A 26 -16.09 -9.60 18.80
N GLU A 27 -16.68 -9.23 19.92
CA GLU A 27 -17.85 -8.40 19.92
C GLU A 27 -17.44 -7.04 19.34
N LEU A 28 -17.93 -6.76 18.14
CA LEU A 28 -17.84 -5.43 17.55
C LEU A 28 -18.56 -4.48 18.52
N GLY A 29 -17.82 -3.58 19.17
CA GLY A 29 -18.41 -2.55 19.99
C GLY A 29 -19.49 -1.79 19.20
N ASP A 30 -20.47 -1.25 19.88
CA ASP A 30 -21.49 -0.37 19.28
C ASP A 30 -20.80 0.89 18.73
N HIS A 31 -20.30 0.80 17.51
CA HIS A 31 -19.88 1.98 16.78
C HIS A 31 -21.13 2.72 16.30
N PRO A 32 -21.22 4.03 16.51
CA PRO A 32 -22.33 4.81 15.98
C PRO A 32 -22.42 4.64 14.45
N ASP A 33 -23.63 4.79 13.92
CA ASP A 33 -23.80 4.85 12.46
C ASP A 33 -22.90 5.96 11.89
N PRO A 34 -22.38 5.77 10.67
CA PRO A 34 -21.48 6.74 10.06
C PRO A 34 -22.17 8.11 9.94
N GLU A 35 -21.67 9.11 10.66
CA GLU A 35 -22.12 10.48 10.53
C GLU A 35 -21.60 11.08 9.23
N GLU A 36 -22.47 11.85 8.56
CA GLU A 36 -22.07 12.57 7.34
C GLU A 36 -21.11 13.70 7.71
N SER A 37 -19.82 13.46 7.48
CA SER A 37 -18.83 14.53 7.57
C SER A 37 -18.85 15.35 6.27
N ALA A 38 -18.84 16.68 6.37
CA ALA A 38 -18.57 17.52 5.22
C ALA A 38 -17.24 17.09 4.58
N HIS A 39 -17.17 17.05 3.23
CA HIS A 39 -15.95 16.70 2.49
C HIS A 39 -14.77 17.51 3.04
N LYS A 40 -13.86 16.84 3.75
CA LYS A 40 -12.75 17.50 4.42
C LYS A 40 -11.57 17.70 3.45
N PHE A 41 -11.42 16.78 2.50
CA PHE A 41 -10.29 16.74 1.57
C PHE A 41 -10.76 16.65 0.11
N LYS A 42 -9.91 17.07 -0.79
CA LYS A 42 -10.10 16.96 -2.25
C LYS A 42 -9.07 15.99 -2.86
N TRP A 43 -9.33 15.60 -4.10
CA TRP A 43 -8.39 14.85 -4.92
C TRP A 43 -7.37 15.80 -5.54
N VAL A 44 -6.09 15.54 -5.30
CA VAL A 44 -4.98 16.31 -5.87
C VAL A 44 -4.25 15.44 -6.89
N LYS A 45 -3.94 16.01 -8.06
CA LYS A 45 -3.09 15.40 -9.07
C LYS A 45 -1.64 15.59 -8.66
N VAL A 46 -0.88 14.49 -8.64
CA VAL A 46 0.56 14.47 -8.38
C VAL A 46 1.29 13.85 -9.57
N GLU A 47 2.56 14.20 -9.72
CA GLU A 47 3.40 13.69 -10.80
C GLU A 47 4.09 12.39 -10.41
N ALA A 48 4.40 11.56 -11.42
CA ALA A 48 5.22 10.37 -11.29
C ALA A 48 6.21 10.31 -12.45
N ASP A 49 7.28 9.55 -12.26
CA ASP A 49 8.35 9.47 -13.23
C ASP A 49 8.16 8.26 -14.14
N LYS A 50 8.62 8.40 -15.39
CA LYS A 50 8.69 7.30 -16.34
C LYS A 50 10.13 6.82 -16.45
N VAL A 51 10.31 5.52 -16.38
CA VAL A 51 11.61 4.89 -16.66
C VAL A 51 11.54 4.13 -17.98
N PRO A 52 12.65 4.04 -18.72
CA PRO A 52 12.68 3.28 -19.96
C PRO A 52 12.24 1.83 -19.73
N GLY A 53 11.33 1.34 -20.58
CA GLY A 53 10.81 -0.02 -20.51
C GLY A 53 9.66 -0.22 -19.53
N SER A 54 9.31 0.77 -18.69
CA SER A 54 8.14 0.71 -17.83
C SER A 54 6.91 1.35 -18.47
N GLN A 55 5.74 0.73 -18.24
CA GLN A 55 4.44 1.22 -18.73
C GLN A 55 3.72 2.12 -17.72
N GLY A 56 4.42 2.64 -16.74
CA GLY A 56 3.88 3.48 -15.68
C GLY A 56 3.20 4.77 -16.17
N TYR A 57 2.31 5.31 -15.35
CA TYR A 57 1.67 6.60 -15.56
C TYR A 57 2.61 7.75 -15.20
N SER A 58 2.46 8.91 -15.87
CA SER A 58 3.21 10.13 -15.55
C SER A 58 2.57 10.95 -14.42
N HIS A 59 1.40 10.60 -14.00
CA HIS A 59 0.66 11.25 -12.91
C HIS A 59 -0.44 10.35 -12.37
N PHE A 60 -0.86 10.62 -11.14
CA PHE A 60 -2.02 9.97 -10.53
C PHE A 60 -2.72 10.93 -9.55
N ARG A 61 -3.70 10.46 -8.79
CA ARG A 61 -4.42 11.31 -7.83
C ARG A 61 -4.39 10.69 -6.46
N LEU A 62 -4.08 11.51 -5.46
CA LEU A 62 -4.17 11.22 -4.05
C LEU A 62 -5.16 12.15 -3.35
N ARG A 63 -5.51 11.82 -2.14
CA ARG A 63 -6.16 12.73 -1.20
C ARG A 63 -5.18 13.86 -0.84
N GLU A 64 -5.67 15.04 -0.59
CA GLU A 64 -4.87 16.26 -0.42
C GLU A 64 -3.73 16.11 0.58
N ASP A 65 -3.99 15.57 1.77
CA ASP A 65 -2.97 15.33 2.81
C ASP A 65 -1.90 14.31 2.39
N ALA A 66 -2.32 13.22 1.75
CA ALA A 66 -1.39 12.25 1.20
C ALA A 66 -0.59 12.81 0.01
N ALA A 67 -1.20 13.71 -0.79
CA ALA A 67 -0.53 14.36 -1.90
C ALA A 67 0.58 15.32 -1.44
N GLU A 68 0.36 16.05 -0.35
CA GLU A 68 1.39 16.91 0.26
C GLU A 68 2.59 16.08 0.72
N ALA A 69 2.33 14.99 1.46
CA ALA A 69 3.37 14.08 1.93
C ALA A 69 4.11 13.39 0.76
N TYR A 70 3.38 12.98 -0.28
CA TYR A 70 3.95 12.38 -1.48
C TYR A 70 4.87 13.36 -2.22
N ASN A 71 4.47 14.62 -2.39
CA ASN A 71 5.30 15.62 -3.05
C ASN A 71 6.60 15.85 -2.28
N ALA A 72 6.55 15.93 -0.95
CA ALA A 72 7.74 16.03 -0.10
C ALA A 72 8.66 14.79 -0.23
N LEU A 73 8.08 13.59 -0.26
CA LEU A 73 8.82 12.35 -0.54
C LEU A 73 9.48 12.42 -1.93
N ARG A 74 8.73 12.83 -2.95
CA ARG A 74 9.23 12.91 -4.32
C ARG A 74 10.38 13.90 -4.47
N GLU A 75 10.31 15.07 -3.83
CA GLU A 75 11.41 16.05 -3.81
C GLU A 75 12.70 15.44 -3.26
N GLU A 76 12.62 14.69 -2.16
CA GLU A 76 13.78 14.04 -1.54
C GLU A 76 14.35 12.92 -2.42
N VAL A 77 13.47 12.09 -3.02
CA VAL A 77 13.87 11.05 -3.96
C VAL A 77 14.60 11.63 -5.17
N LEU A 78 14.06 12.71 -5.76
CA LEU A 78 14.69 13.39 -6.90
C LEU A 78 16.02 14.02 -6.52
N ALA A 79 16.15 14.60 -5.33
CA ALA A 79 17.41 15.16 -4.82
C ALA A 79 18.51 14.10 -4.71
N LEU A 80 18.14 12.84 -4.45
CA LEU A 80 19.04 11.70 -4.45
C LEU A 80 19.28 11.09 -5.85
N GLY A 81 18.72 11.71 -6.91
CA GLY A 81 18.84 11.21 -8.28
C GLY A 81 17.97 9.97 -8.56
N GLY A 82 16.99 9.70 -7.72
CA GLY A 82 16.04 8.61 -7.90
C GLY A 82 14.77 9.04 -8.64
N VAL A 83 13.79 8.16 -8.68
CA VAL A 83 12.50 8.34 -9.34
C VAL A 83 11.38 7.72 -8.52
N ILE A 84 10.13 8.14 -8.75
CA ILE A 84 8.94 7.42 -8.28
C ILE A 84 8.08 7.08 -9.49
N THR A 85 8.07 5.80 -9.87
CA THR A 85 7.20 5.29 -10.95
C THR A 85 5.77 5.09 -10.45
N SER A 86 4.78 4.91 -11.34
CA SER A 86 3.40 4.69 -10.91
C SER A 86 2.61 3.73 -11.78
N ALA A 87 1.93 2.77 -11.15
CA ALA A 87 0.84 2.01 -11.74
C ALA A 87 -0.56 2.62 -11.41
N GLY A 88 -0.57 3.78 -10.74
CA GLY A 88 -1.78 4.51 -10.37
C GLY A 88 -2.00 4.57 -8.86
N ALA A 89 -3.08 5.27 -8.47
CA ALA A 89 -3.46 5.41 -7.07
C ALA A 89 -4.99 5.40 -6.91
N LYS A 90 -5.68 6.47 -7.32
CA LYS A 90 -7.13 6.58 -7.16
C LYS A 90 -7.86 5.41 -7.81
N ARG A 91 -8.65 4.71 -7.01
CA ARG A 91 -9.59 3.69 -7.46
C ARG A 91 -11.02 4.22 -7.33
N PRO A 92 -11.83 4.24 -8.41
CA PRO A 92 -13.21 4.69 -8.32
C PRO A 92 -14.06 3.70 -7.53
N LEU A 93 -15.05 4.18 -6.78
CA LEU A 93 -15.95 3.35 -5.98
C LEU A 93 -16.67 2.27 -6.81
N SER A 94 -16.96 2.55 -8.10
CA SER A 94 -17.56 1.60 -9.03
C SER A 94 -16.72 0.35 -9.31
N ASP A 95 -15.41 0.39 -9.03
CA ASP A 95 -14.49 -0.72 -9.30
C ASP A 95 -14.51 -1.81 -8.23
N SER A 96 -15.22 -1.61 -7.11
CA SER A 96 -15.35 -2.59 -6.03
C SER A 96 -15.88 -3.96 -6.49
N LYS A 97 -16.66 -3.98 -7.57
CA LYS A 97 -17.27 -5.20 -8.13
C LYS A 97 -16.43 -5.89 -9.21
N LYS A 98 -15.37 -5.25 -9.71
CA LYS A 98 -14.69 -5.70 -10.94
C LYS A 98 -13.65 -6.79 -10.76
N ALA A 99 -13.22 -7.08 -9.55
CA ALA A 99 -12.25 -8.15 -9.30
C ALA A 99 -12.48 -8.79 -7.92
N ALA A 100 -12.77 -10.08 -7.90
CA ALA A 100 -12.98 -10.87 -6.68
C ALA A 100 -11.78 -10.86 -5.72
N SER A 101 -10.57 -10.55 -6.21
CA SER A 101 -9.33 -10.50 -5.41
C SER A 101 -9.03 -9.13 -4.78
N ARG A 102 -9.83 -8.08 -5.07
CA ARG A 102 -9.59 -6.73 -4.54
C ARG A 102 -10.23 -6.56 -3.17
N SER A 103 -9.44 -6.09 -2.20
CA SER A 103 -9.96 -5.72 -0.90
C SER A 103 -10.96 -4.56 -1.02
N SER A 104 -12.13 -4.69 -0.38
CA SER A 104 -13.10 -3.60 -0.23
C SER A 104 -12.60 -2.48 0.70
N LYS A 105 -11.55 -2.75 1.47
CA LYS A 105 -10.88 -1.81 2.37
C LYS A 105 -9.55 -1.28 1.80
N SER A 106 -9.35 -1.34 0.49
CA SER A 106 -8.12 -0.83 -0.12
C SER A 106 -8.06 0.70 0.00
N LEU A 107 -6.96 1.22 0.55
CA LEU A 107 -6.74 2.66 0.72
C LEU A 107 -6.65 3.45 -0.59
N HIS A 108 -6.60 2.78 -1.74
CA HIS A 108 -6.78 3.42 -3.04
C HIS A 108 -8.15 4.10 -3.22
N TYR A 109 -9.21 3.57 -2.56
CA TYR A 109 -10.54 4.19 -2.61
C TYR A 109 -10.59 5.49 -1.80
N THR A 110 -9.79 5.58 -0.75
CA THR A 110 -9.72 6.76 0.14
C THR A 110 -8.67 7.78 -0.30
N GLY A 111 -7.89 7.47 -1.35
CA GLY A 111 -6.80 8.33 -1.81
C GLY A 111 -5.55 8.31 -0.95
N LEU A 112 -5.42 7.34 -0.07
CA LEU A 112 -4.31 7.19 0.86
C LEU A 112 -3.25 6.17 0.40
N ALA A 113 -3.35 5.63 -0.81
CA ALA A 113 -2.37 4.68 -1.32
C ALA A 113 -2.02 4.95 -2.77
N PHE A 114 -0.79 4.59 -3.14
CA PHE A 114 -0.33 4.56 -4.53
C PHE A 114 0.43 3.27 -4.81
N ASP A 115 0.44 2.89 -6.08
CA ASP A 115 1.20 1.76 -6.58
C ASP A 115 2.32 2.26 -7.50
N MET A 116 3.54 1.82 -7.26
CA MET A 116 4.65 1.99 -8.21
C MET A 116 4.46 1.05 -9.40
N ALA A 117 5.10 1.33 -10.53
CA ALA A 117 4.99 0.49 -11.72
C ALA A 117 5.60 -0.90 -11.46
N LEU A 118 4.79 -1.95 -11.61
CA LEU A 118 5.15 -3.32 -11.28
C LEU A 118 6.34 -3.84 -12.12
N ASP A 119 6.49 -3.29 -13.32
CA ASP A 119 7.54 -3.63 -14.27
C ASP A 119 8.85 -2.84 -14.07
N SER A 120 8.92 -2.03 -13.02
CA SER A 120 10.13 -1.29 -12.63
C SER A 120 10.99 -2.00 -11.57
N GLY A 121 10.59 -3.19 -11.12
CA GLY A 121 11.31 -4.04 -10.18
C GLY A 121 10.89 -5.52 -10.25
N MET A 122 11.67 -6.42 -9.67
CA MET A 122 11.47 -7.89 -9.58
C MET A 122 11.49 -8.71 -10.88
N ASN A 123 11.62 -8.13 -12.09
CA ASN A 123 11.82 -8.92 -13.30
C ASN A 123 13.32 -9.18 -13.55
N ASN A 124 14.11 -8.11 -13.51
CA ASN A 124 15.55 -8.18 -13.71
C ASN A 124 16.29 -7.17 -12.84
N PRO A 125 16.57 -7.51 -11.58
CA PRO A 125 17.20 -6.58 -10.63
C PRO A 125 18.54 -5.98 -11.09
N LYS A 126 19.21 -6.59 -12.10
CA LYS A 126 20.45 -6.02 -12.68
C LYS A 126 20.22 -4.76 -13.51
N LYS A 127 19.02 -4.55 -14.02
CA LYS A 127 18.70 -3.48 -14.98
C LYS A 127 17.62 -2.53 -14.53
N GLU A 128 16.80 -2.97 -13.58
CA GLU A 128 15.63 -2.21 -13.11
C GLU A 128 16.02 -1.09 -12.16
N MET A 129 15.17 -0.08 -12.10
CA MET A 129 15.33 1.05 -11.20
C MET A 129 15.22 0.64 -9.75
N PHE A 130 14.33 -0.32 -9.44
CA PHE A 130 14.13 -0.79 -8.09
C PHE A 130 14.65 -2.21 -7.89
N VAL A 131 15.43 -2.38 -6.82
CA VAL A 131 15.86 -3.69 -6.33
C VAL A 131 15.12 -3.98 -5.05
N ILE A 132 14.41 -5.10 -5.01
CA ILE A 132 13.52 -5.47 -3.91
C ILE A 132 14.22 -6.52 -3.05
N GLU A 133 14.53 -6.16 -1.83
CA GLU A 133 15.20 -7.02 -0.86
C GLU A 133 14.22 -7.45 0.22
N GLU A 134 14.27 -8.73 0.59
CA GLU A 134 13.49 -9.24 1.72
C GLU A 134 14.16 -8.79 3.02
N THR A 135 13.38 -8.22 3.93
CA THR A 135 13.88 -7.85 5.26
C THR A 135 13.94 -9.08 6.18
N GLU A 136 14.41 -8.90 7.42
CA GLU A 136 14.38 -9.94 8.45
C GLU A 136 12.95 -10.24 8.92
N GLU A 137 12.03 -9.28 8.76
CA GLU A 137 10.62 -9.44 9.05
C GLU A 137 9.92 -10.27 7.97
N ASP A 138 9.04 -11.19 8.41
CA ASP A 138 8.33 -12.09 7.49
C ASP A 138 7.53 -11.31 6.45
N ARG A 139 7.84 -11.55 5.17
CA ARG A 139 7.12 -11.01 4.01
C ARG A 139 7.20 -9.49 3.82
N GLU A 140 8.10 -8.80 4.50
CA GLU A 140 8.34 -7.39 4.29
C GLU A 140 9.47 -7.15 3.28
N TRP A 141 9.38 -6.02 2.60
CA TRP A 141 10.32 -5.61 1.59
C TRP A 141 11.03 -4.32 1.96
N ASN A 142 12.32 -4.26 1.68
CA ASN A 142 13.02 -3.02 1.50
C ASN A 142 13.17 -2.76 0.00
N VAL A 143 12.61 -1.65 -0.45
CA VAL A 143 12.70 -1.20 -1.84
C VAL A 143 13.89 -0.27 -1.97
N TRP A 144 14.92 -0.73 -2.67
CA TRP A 144 16.10 0.04 -2.98
C TRP A 144 15.93 0.76 -4.31
N CYS A 145 16.12 2.08 -4.34
CA CYS A 145 16.13 2.87 -5.57
C CYS A 145 17.56 3.06 -6.05
N ARG A 146 17.81 2.69 -7.32
CA ARG A 146 19.11 2.90 -7.96
C ARG A 146 19.28 4.36 -8.33
N THR A 147 20.54 4.83 -8.28
CA THR A 147 20.90 6.21 -8.63
C THR A 147 22.32 6.30 -9.18
N ASP A 148 22.55 7.30 -10.03
CA ASP A 148 23.89 7.68 -10.50
C ASP A 148 24.50 8.80 -9.62
N ASN A 149 23.82 9.25 -8.58
CA ASN A 149 24.30 10.27 -7.67
C ASN A 149 25.49 9.78 -6.85
N GLU A 150 26.66 10.37 -7.11
CA GLU A 150 27.93 9.98 -6.46
C GLU A 150 27.95 10.19 -4.95
N SER A 151 27.06 11.00 -4.41
CA SER A 151 26.95 11.20 -2.95
C SER A 151 26.25 10.02 -2.24
N VAL A 152 25.62 9.11 -2.98
CA VAL A 152 24.99 7.90 -2.45
C VAL A 152 25.98 6.74 -2.47
N ASP A 153 26.05 6.01 -1.36
CA ASP A 153 26.97 4.89 -1.18
C ASP A 153 26.69 3.72 -2.13
N ILE A 154 27.76 3.05 -2.57
CA ILE A 154 27.66 1.74 -3.21
C ILE A 154 27.33 0.69 -2.16
N ARG A 155 26.33 -0.15 -2.46
CA ARG A 155 25.84 -1.21 -1.57
C ARG A 155 25.69 -2.52 -2.32
N LYS A 156 25.85 -3.61 -1.56
CA LYS A 156 25.44 -4.95 -2.00
C LYS A 156 24.06 -5.23 -1.46
N VAL A 157 23.12 -5.46 -2.36
CA VAL A 157 21.71 -5.73 -2.04
C VAL A 157 21.33 -7.09 -2.62
N THR A 158 20.56 -7.88 -1.87
CA THR A 158 20.05 -9.17 -2.33
C THR A 158 18.70 -8.98 -3.00
N GLY A 159 18.74 -8.75 -4.33
CA GLY A 159 17.53 -8.53 -5.13
C GLY A 159 16.71 -9.80 -5.29
N TYR A 160 15.41 -9.67 -5.03
CA TYR A 160 14.40 -10.71 -5.18
C TYR A 160 13.67 -10.58 -6.53
N THR A 161 13.22 -11.68 -7.12
CA THR A 161 12.47 -11.66 -8.39
C THR A 161 11.08 -12.26 -8.23
N TYR A 162 10.20 -12.00 -9.21
CA TYR A 162 8.87 -12.62 -9.27
C TYR A 162 8.89 -14.14 -9.35
N ASN A 163 10.02 -14.73 -9.79
CA ASN A 163 10.20 -16.18 -9.84
C ASN A 163 10.82 -16.75 -8.55
N ASN A 164 10.78 -15.99 -7.45
CA ASN A 164 11.35 -16.38 -6.16
C ASN A 164 12.87 -16.70 -6.22
N THR A 165 13.60 -16.11 -7.16
CA THR A 165 15.07 -16.21 -7.21
C THR A 165 15.70 -14.99 -6.54
N ARG A 166 16.93 -15.14 -6.08
CA ARG A 166 17.70 -14.08 -5.42
C ARG A 166 19.03 -13.90 -6.16
N MET A 167 19.48 -12.66 -6.26
CA MET A 167 20.80 -12.33 -6.80
C MET A 167 21.40 -11.14 -6.08
N ILE A 168 22.72 -11.14 -5.93
CA ILE A 168 23.44 -10.01 -5.34
C ILE A 168 23.67 -8.97 -6.44
N ILE A 169 23.28 -7.74 -6.14
CA ILE A 169 23.49 -6.57 -6.99
C ILE A 169 24.37 -5.60 -6.21
N GLU A 170 25.39 -5.09 -6.84
CA GLU A 170 26.28 -4.07 -6.30
C GLU A 170 26.16 -2.80 -7.14
N ASP A 171 25.63 -1.74 -6.55
CA ASP A 171 25.40 -0.46 -7.22
C ASP A 171 25.16 0.64 -6.17
N ARG A 172 24.93 1.88 -6.61
CA ARG A 172 24.50 2.97 -5.74
C ARG A 172 23.01 2.86 -5.48
N PHE A 173 22.65 2.69 -4.22
CA PHE A 173 21.24 2.54 -3.77
C PHE A 173 20.97 3.38 -2.53
N PHE A 174 19.80 3.98 -2.50
CA PHE A 174 19.19 4.45 -1.26
C PHE A 174 17.89 3.70 -0.97
N SER A 175 17.52 3.58 0.30
CA SER A 175 16.27 2.93 0.69
C SER A 175 15.09 3.85 0.39
N PHE A 176 14.30 3.51 -0.63
CA PHE A 176 13.03 4.16 -0.89
C PHE A 176 12.04 3.90 0.25
N THR A 177 12.04 2.68 0.81
CA THR A 177 11.17 2.32 1.94
C THR A 177 11.40 3.23 3.14
N GLU A 178 12.65 3.50 3.52
CA GLU A 178 12.96 4.39 4.65
C GLU A 178 12.54 5.84 4.38
N LEU A 179 12.74 6.32 3.14
CA LEU A 179 12.25 7.65 2.78
C LEU A 179 10.72 7.72 2.79
N ALA A 180 10.04 6.71 2.27
CA ALA A 180 8.59 6.63 2.30
C ALA A 180 8.07 6.66 3.75
N LYS A 181 8.66 5.87 4.66
CA LYS A 181 8.34 5.88 6.11
C LYS A 181 8.53 7.25 6.75
N LYS A 182 9.64 7.92 6.46
CA LYS A 182 9.90 9.29 6.94
C LYS A 182 8.77 10.26 6.57
N HIS A 183 8.15 10.07 5.41
CA HIS A 183 7.03 10.88 4.93
C HIS A 183 5.65 10.28 5.27
N GLY A 184 5.61 9.22 6.08
CA GLY A 184 4.38 8.61 6.60
C GLY A 184 3.72 7.59 5.68
N PHE A 185 4.44 7.10 4.65
CA PHE A 185 4.00 6.01 3.80
C PHE A 185 4.63 4.70 4.23
N GLU A 186 3.82 3.66 4.37
CA GLU A 186 4.25 2.30 4.68
C GLU A 186 4.00 1.35 3.51
N GLY A 187 4.94 0.45 3.26
CA GLY A 187 4.71 -0.69 2.40
C GLY A 187 3.84 -1.75 3.07
N ILE A 188 3.24 -2.63 2.29
CA ILE A 188 2.47 -3.75 2.84
C ILE A 188 3.21 -5.08 2.67
N LYS A 189 2.90 -6.04 3.57
CA LYS A 189 3.47 -7.39 3.49
C LYS A 189 3.03 -8.11 2.22
N CYS A 190 3.94 -8.84 1.58
CA CYS A 190 3.56 -9.71 0.47
C CYS A 190 2.61 -10.82 0.95
N ARG A 191 1.80 -11.34 0.04
CA ARG A 191 0.89 -12.45 0.32
C ARG A 191 1.69 -13.74 0.52
N ARG A 192 1.29 -14.57 1.47
CA ARG A 192 1.90 -15.89 1.68
C ARG A 192 1.89 -16.76 0.42
N SER A 193 0.83 -16.66 -0.39
CA SER A 193 0.72 -17.36 -1.66
C SER A 193 1.86 -17.01 -2.63
N PHE A 194 2.32 -15.75 -2.65
CA PHE A 194 3.47 -15.35 -3.47
C PHE A 194 4.74 -16.13 -3.08
N LYS A 195 5.04 -16.21 -1.80
CA LYS A 195 6.22 -16.96 -1.30
C LYS A 195 6.16 -18.46 -1.59
N ARG A 196 4.98 -19.00 -1.87
CA ARG A 196 4.73 -20.41 -2.24
C ARG A 196 4.61 -20.62 -3.75
N GLY A 197 5.05 -19.65 -4.58
CA GLY A 197 4.97 -19.73 -6.04
C GLY A 197 3.62 -19.37 -6.63
N GLY A 198 2.78 -18.66 -5.89
CA GLY A 198 1.52 -18.10 -6.38
C GLY A 198 1.71 -16.89 -7.29
N SER A 199 0.62 -16.19 -7.60
CA SER A 199 0.62 -15.04 -8.51
C SER A 199 1.65 -13.98 -8.10
N TYR A 200 2.38 -13.44 -9.08
CA TYR A 200 3.31 -12.31 -8.91
C TYR A 200 2.62 -11.08 -8.28
N LEU A 201 1.32 -10.91 -8.52
CA LEU A 201 0.52 -9.84 -7.89
C LEU A 201 0.49 -9.91 -6.36
N GLY A 202 0.84 -11.06 -5.78
CA GLY A 202 0.97 -11.20 -4.34
C GLY A 202 2.27 -10.64 -3.78
N ALA A 203 3.21 -10.19 -4.61
CA ALA A 203 4.46 -9.59 -4.14
C ALA A 203 4.23 -8.25 -3.42
N GLU A 204 3.27 -7.44 -3.88
CA GLU A 204 2.79 -6.19 -3.25
C GLU A 204 3.90 -5.15 -2.96
N TRP A 205 5.14 -5.34 -3.40
CA TRP A 205 6.30 -4.48 -3.11
C TRP A 205 6.13 -3.04 -3.60
N TRP A 206 5.27 -2.84 -4.59
CA TRP A 206 4.97 -1.56 -5.22
C TRP A 206 3.93 -0.73 -4.47
N HIS A 207 3.22 -1.34 -3.50
CA HIS A 207 2.11 -0.69 -2.79
C HIS A 207 2.61 0.06 -1.57
N PHE A 208 2.32 1.37 -1.52
CA PHE A 208 2.60 2.25 -0.40
C PHE A 208 1.33 2.96 0.03
N GLN A 209 1.09 3.00 1.34
CA GLN A 209 -0.10 3.62 1.92
C GLN A 209 0.25 4.64 3.00
N TYR A 210 -0.45 5.78 3.00
CA TYR A 210 -0.24 6.89 3.92
C TYR A 210 -0.88 6.62 5.27
N GLU A 211 -0.20 5.88 6.12
CA GLU A 211 -0.69 5.47 7.43
C GLU A 211 -0.67 6.60 8.46
N LYS A 212 0.16 7.61 8.27
CA LYS A 212 0.21 8.79 9.15
C LYS A 212 -1.14 9.52 9.25
N ALA A 213 -2.03 9.37 8.27
CA ALA A 213 -3.38 9.93 8.30
C ALA A 213 -4.35 9.14 9.17
N LEU A 214 -3.98 7.96 9.62
CA LEU A 214 -4.83 7.02 10.33
C LEU A 214 -4.54 7.07 11.84
N GLU A 215 -5.59 7.15 12.65
CA GLU A 215 -5.49 7.11 14.09
C GLU A 215 -5.76 5.68 14.60
N PRO A 216 -4.78 5.02 15.26
CA PRO A 216 -4.98 3.68 15.82
C PRO A 216 -6.21 3.61 16.72
N GLY A 217 -7.03 2.56 16.54
CA GLY A 217 -8.25 2.34 17.33
C GLY A 217 -9.42 3.28 17.01
N LYS A 218 -9.23 4.28 16.12
CA LYS A 218 -10.27 5.28 15.79
C LYS A 218 -10.62 5.31 14.31
N SER A 219 -9.61 5.36 13.43
CA SER A 219 -9.86 5.44 11.99
C SER A 219 -10.52 4.17 11.48
N THR A 220 -11.72 4.31 10.91
CA THR A 220 -12.39 3.24 10.16
C THR A 220 -12.24 3.51 8.66
N PHE A 221 -12.30 2.45 7.85
CA PHE A 221 -12.24 2.61 6.41
C PHE A 221 -13.38 3.48 5.87
N GLY A 222 -14.60 3.28 6.38
CA GLY A 222 -15.76 4.09 6.03
C GLY A 222 -15.59 5.55 6.45
N GLY A 223 -15.03 5.80 7.63
CA GLY A 223 -14.70 7.17 8.09
C GLY A 223 -13.73 7.86 7.14
N GLU A 224 -12.71 7.14 6.63
CA GLU A 224 -11.77 7.70 5.65
C GLU A 224 -12.43 7.95 4.28
N LEU A 225 -13.40 7.12 3.86
CA LEU A 225 -14.19 7.39 2.65
C LEU A 225 -15.01 8.67 2.79
N LEU A 226 -15.64 8.91 3.94
CA LEU A 226 -16.47 10.10 4.18
C LEU A 226 -15.68 11.40 4.24
N LYS A 227 -14.37 11.34 4.40
CA LYS A 227 -13.50 12.52 4.28
C LYS A 227 -13.37 13.03 2.85
N ILE A 228 -13.78 12.24 1.83
CA ILE A 228 -13.61 12.57 0.41
C ILE A 228 -14.84 12.28 -0.46
N TYR A 229 -15.81 11.52 0.04
CA TYR A 229 -17.08 11.21 -0.61
C TYR A 229 -18.23 11.45 0.36
N SER A 230 -19.41 11.80 -0.17
CA SER A 230 -20.63 11.81 0.64
C SER A 230 -21.08 10.38 0.94
N LEU A 231 -21.84 10.19 2.00
CA LEU A 231 -22.44 8.91 2.33
C LEU A 231 -23.33 8.39 1.19
N ASP A 232 -24.08 9.30 0.52
CA ASP A 232 -24.93 8.95 -0.62
C ASP A 232 -24.12 8.48 -1.84
N GLU A 233 -22.94 9.03 -2.07
CA GLU A 233 -22.04 8.53 -3.11
C GLU A 233 -21.53 7.13 -2.78
N CYS A 234 -21.13 6.89 -1.53
CA CYS A 234 -20.68 5.57 -1.09
C CYS A 234 -21.79 4.52 -1.21
N LYS A 235 -23.02 4.85 -0.78
CA LYS A 235 -24.18 3.94 -0.81
C LYS A 235 -24.58 3.47 -2.21
N LYS A 236 -24.16 4.14 -3.27
CA LYS A 236 -24.40 3.69 -4.66
C LYS A 236 -23.67 2.39 -5.02
N PHE A 237 -22.65 2.01 -4.25
CA PHE A 237 -21.77 0.90 -4.59
C PHE A 237 -21.64 -0.09 -3.43
N ALA A 238 -21.76 -1.39 -3.72
CA ALA A 238 -21.43 -2.43 -2.76
C ALA A 238 -19.89 -2.49 -2.55
N PRO A 239 -19.40 -2.82 -1.35
CA PRO A 239 -20.18 -3.18 -0.15
C PRO A 239 -20.62 -1.99 0.69
N TRP A 240 -20.30 -0.76 0.32
CA TRP A 240 -20.51 0.44 1.13
C TRP A 240 -21.98 0.90 1.20
N ASN A 241 -22.86 0.30 0.40
CA ASN A 241 -24.30 0.52 0.47
C ASN A 241 -24.96 -0.08 1.72
N ASP A 242 -24.27 -0.98 2.41
CA ASP A 242 -24.72 -1.55 3.68
C ASP A 242 -23.93 -0.92 4.84
N THR A 243 -24.57 -0.03 5.60
CA THR A 243 -23.95 0.66 6.75
C THR A 243 -23.64 -0.27 7.92
N LYS A 244 -24.21 -1.50 7.93
CA LYS A 244 -23.85 -2.53 8.91
C LYS A 244 -22.58 -3.30 8.52
N HIS A 245 -22.10 -3.11 7.28
CA HIS A 245 -20.89 -3.77 6.82
C HIS A 245 -19.68 -3.31 7.66
N CYS A 246 -18.77 -4.23 7.91
CA CYS A 246 -17.57 -4.02 8.73
C CYS A 246 -16.69 -2.82 8.31
N VAL A 247 -16.73 -2.41 7.05
CA VAL A 247 -15.97 -1.24 6.55
C VAL A 247 -16.33 0.07 7.27
N TRP A 248 -17.54 0.16 7.86
CA TRP A 248 -18.00 1.33 8.60
C TRP A 248 -17.68 1.26 10.09
N LYS A 249 -17.47 0.07 10.64
CA LYS A 249 -17.43 -0.18 12.07
C LYS A 249 -16.07 -0.60 12.61
N GLU A 250 -15.27 -1.27 11.80
CA GLU A 250 -13.96 -1.75 12.24
C GLU A 250 -12.91 -0.67 12.08
N SER A 251 -12.14 -0.42 13.14
CA SER A 251 -10.93 0.39 13.04
C SER A 251 -9.94 -0.24 12.07
N TRP A 252 -9.12 0.60 11.45
CA TRP A 252 -8.11 0.13 10.49
C TRP A 252 -6.99 -0.66 11.17
N PHE A 253 -6.64 -0.27 12.39
CA PHE A 253 -5.63 -0.89 13.24
C PHE A 253 -6.26 -1.52 14.47
#